data_42d2f89f972873f8e524d5f475694476
#
_entry.id   42d2f89f972873f8e524d5f475694476
#
_cell.length_a   1.000
_cell.length_b   1.000
_cell.length_c   1.000
_cell.angle_alpha   90.00
_cell.angle_beta   90.00
_cell.angle_gamma   90.00
#
_symmetry.space_group_name_H-M   'P 1'
#
loop_
_entity.id
_entity.type
_entity.pdbx_description
1 polymer ?
#
loop_
_entity_poly.entity_id
_entity_poly.type
_entity_poly.pdbx_seq_one_letter_code
_entity_poly.pdbx_strand_id
1 'polypeptide(L)' 'MPIYRSGDLVKVKQGFHAGKELKVVEVKGSILILEDKEGSVTELYVDQVQKQMLFG' A
#
# COMPACT_ATOMS: atom_id res chain seq x y z
N MET A 1 3.55 -9.26 -13.55
CA MET A 1 3.75 -7.82 -13.65
C MET A 1 3.26 -7.11 -12.43
N PRO A 2 4.09 -6.30 -11.79
CA PRO A 2 3.63 -5.56 -10.63
C PRO A 2 2.67 -4.46 -11.08
N ILE A 3 1.56 -4.37 -10.39
CA ILE A 3 0.58 -3.31 -10.65
C ILE A 3 0.77 -2.13 -9.69
N TYR A 4 1.72 -2.26 -8.77
CA TYR A 4 2.03 -1.21 -7.81
C TYR A 4 3.41 -0.65 -8.07
N ARG A 5 3.56 0.62 -7.78
CA ARG A 5 4.84 1.31 -7.93
C ARG A 5 5.11 2.16 -6.71
N SER A 6 6.39 2.41 -6.48
CA SER A 6 6.79 3.35 -5.44
C SER A 6 6.08 4.69 -5.67
N GLY A 7 5.47 5.21 -4.63
CA GLY A 7 4.73 6.46 -4.70
C GLY A 7 3.22 6.30 -4.82
N ASP A 8 2.76 5.10 -5.13
CA ASP A 8 1.33 4.85 -5.23
C ASP A 8 0.67 4.93 -3.86
N LEU A 9 -0.59 5.35 -3.85
CA LEU A 9 -1.39 5.34 -2.63
C LEU A 9 -2.31 4.14 -2.66
N VAL A 10 -2.38 3.45 -1.53
CA VAL A 10 -3.24 2.27 -1.41
C VAL A 10 -4.05 2.38 -0.13
N LYS A 11 -5.15 1.66 -0.10
CA LYS A 11 -5.99 1.56 1.08
C LYS A 11 -5.99 0.12 1.53
N VAL A 12 -5.78 -0.09 2.83
CA VAL A 12 -5.75 -1.44 3.37
C VAL A 12 -7.17 -1.97 3.47
N LYS A 13 -7.42 -3.15 2.91
CA LYS A 13 -8.75 -3.74 2.86
C LYS A 13 -9.06 -4.58 4.08
N GLN A 14 -8.06 -5.22 4.66
CA GLN A 14 -8.29 -6.16 5.73
C GLN A 14 -7.09 -6.21 6.65
N GLY A 15 -7.29 -6.77 7.84
CA GLY A 15 -6.24 -6.91 8.81
C GLY A 15 -6.24 -5.77 9.81
N PHE A 16 -5.19 -5.70 10.60
CA PHE A 16 -5.06 -4.72 11.67
C PHE A 16 -5.12 -3.28 11.16
N HIS A 17 -4.59 -3.07 9.96
CA HIS A 17 -4.51 -1.72 9.40
C HIS A 17 -5.67 -1.38 8.45
N ALA A 18 -6.73 -2.19 8.47
CA ALA A 18 -7.86 -1.99 7.56
C ALA A 18 -8.39 -0.56 7.64
N GLY A 19 -8.65 0.02 6.48
CA GLY A 19 -9.16 1.37 6.40
C GLY A 19 -8.10 2.46 6.33
N LYS A 20 -6.84 2.12 6.55
CA LYS A 20 -5.76 3.10 6.49
C LYS A 20 -5.30 3.33 5.06
N GLU A 21 -4.90 4.55 4.79
CA GLU A 21 -4.29 4.91 3.51
C GLU A 21 -2.78 4.97 3.70
N LEU A 22 -2.08 4.23 2.87
CA LEU A 22 -0.63 4.13 2.97
C LEU A 22 0.00 4.38 1.62
N LYS A 23 1.27 4.76 1.64
CA LYS A 23 2.02 5.04 0.43
C LYS A 23 3.01 3.91 0.18
N VAL A 24 3.07 3.46 -1.05
CA VAL A 24 4.01 2.40 -1.43
C VAL A 24 5.41 2.99 -1.51
N VAL A 25 6.32 2.42 -0.73
CA VAL A 25 7.72 2.83 -0.75
C VAL A 25 8.51 1.91 -1.67
N GLU A 26 8.20 0.62 -1.62
CA GLU A 26 8.93 -0.36 -2.41
C GLU A 26 8.04 -1.55 -2.68
N VAL A 27 8.28 -2.23 -3.80
CA VAL A 27 7.53 -3.43 -4.19
C VAL A 27 8.52 -4.59 -4.23
N LYS A 28 8.23 -5.64 -3.48
CA LYS A 28 9.06 -6.84 -3.45
C LYS A 28 8.19 -8.05 -3.79
N GLY A 29 8.06 -8.35 -5.07
CA GLY A 29 7.22 -9.45 -5.49
C GLY A 29 5.78 -9.23 -5.06
N SER A 30 5.25 -10.11 -4.21
CA SER A 30 3.88 -10.00 -3.71
C SER A 30 3.77 -9.13 -2.47
N ILE A 31 4.86 -8.60 -1.97
CA ILE A 31 4.88 -7.83 -0.73
C ILE A 31 5.13 -6.38 -1.04
N LEU A 32 4.35 -5.51 -0.41
CA LEU A 32 4.52 -4.07 -0.53
C LEU A 32 5.06 -3.52 0.77
N ILE A 33 6.06 -2.66 0.65
CA ILE A 33 6.57 -1.91 1.78
C ILE A 33 5.83 -0.59 1.76
N LEU A 34 5.09 -0.31 2.82
CA LEU A 34 4.19 0.83 2.88
C LEU A 34 4.55 1.76 4.02
N GLU A 35 4.28 3.04 3.83
CA GLU A 35 4.59 4.04 4.83
C GLU A 35 3.34 4.86 5.12
N ASP A 36 3.09 5.15 6.40
CA ASP A 36 1.97 6.00 6.77
C ASP A 36 2.43 7.46 6.89
N LYS A 37 1.50 8.32 7.30
CA LYS A 37 1.78 9.76 7.37
C LYS A 37 2.82 10.10 8.42
N GLU A 38 3.01 9.22 9.38
CA GLU A 38 3.95 9.44 10.47
C GLU A 38 5.32 8.86 10.18
N GLY A 39 5.46 8.20 9.02
CA GLY A 39 6.72 7.60 8.64
C GLY A 39 6.89 6.17 9.10
N SER A 40 5.86 5.59 9.70
CA SER A 40 5.93 4.19 10.12
C SER A 40 5.81 3.27 8.91
N VAL A 41 6.68 2.27 8.86
CA VAL A 41 6.77 1.37 7.72
C VAL A 41 6.10 0.05 8.06
N THR A 42 5.31 -0.46 7.13
CA THR A 42 4.55 -1.70 7.29
C THR A 42 4.68 -2.52 6.01
N GLU A 43 4.75 -3.84 6.16
CA GLU A 43 4.78 -4.75 5.02
C GLU A 43 3.45 -5.47 4.92
N LEU A 44 2.84 -5.42 3.74
CA LEU A 44 1.59 -6.11 3.49
C LEU A 44 1.64 -6.77 2.13
N TYR A 45 0.84 -7.83 1.97
CA TYR A 45 0.69 -8.49 0.69
C TYR A 45 -0.18 -7.65 -0.23
N VAL A 46 0.04 -7.80 -1.53
CA VAL A 46 -0.71 -7.01 -2.53
C VAL A 46 -2.21 -7.26 -2.45
N ASP A 47 -2.64 -8.46 -2.04
CA ASP A 47 -4.06 -8.76 -1.96
C ASP A 47 -4.72 -8.23 -0.69
N GLN A 48 -3.95 -7.66 0.22
CA GLN A 48 -4.49 -7.05 1.43
C GLN A 48 -4.80 -5.57 1.25
N VAL A 49 -4.43 -4.99 0.12
CA VAL A 49 -4.61 -3.57 -0.14
C VAL A 49 -5.32 -3.37 -1.46
N GLN A 50 -5.85 -2.18 -1.63
CA GLN A 50 -6.53 -1.78 -2.84
C GLN A 50 -5.89 -0.49 -3.32
N LYS A 51 -5.54 -0.47 -4.60
CA LYS A 51 -4.93 0.71 -5.19
C LYS A 51 -5.96 1.83 -5.26
N GLN A 52 -5.59 2.99 -4.78
CA GLN A 52 -6.45 4.15 -4.87
C GLN A 52 -6.22 4.84 -6.19
N MET A 53 -7.30 5.01 -6.94
CA MET A 53 -7.23 5.74 -8.18
C MET A 53 -7.80 7.11 -7.95
N LEU A 54 -6.97 8.10 -8.21
CA LEU A 54 -7.40 9.48 -8.13
C LEU A 54 -7.81 9.94 -9.51
N PHE A 55 -9.06 10.33 -9.63
CA PHE A 55 -9.52 10.94 -10.85
C PHE A 55 -9.52 12.43 -10.63
N GLY A 56 -8.70 13.05 -11.37
CA GLY A 56 -8.67 14.50 -11.33
C GLY A 56 -9.93 15.06 -11.96
#